data_9276b6b165d9b4b02dc25d1fc61f85b4
#
_entry.id   9276b6b165d9b4b02dc25d1fc61f85b4
#
_cell.length_a   1.000
_cell.length_b   1.000
_cell.length_c   1.000
_cell.angle_alpha   90.00
_cell.angle_beta   90.00
_cell.angle_gamma   90.00
#
_symmetry.space_group_name_H-M   'P 1'
#
loop_
_entity.id
_entity.type
_entity.pdbx_description
1 polymer ?
#
loop_
_entity_poly.entity_id
_entity_poly.type
_entity_poly.pdbx_seq_one_letter_code
_entity_poly.pdbx_strand_id
1 'polypeptide(L)'
;MQGTHSVHGAPLKADDIVQLKTHLGFDPSKSFVVPEEVYSYYKSFADSGAAAEAKWSAMLKEYSSQYPELGAELKRRIAGELPADLESILPTFTAADKAVATRKLSEGVISKLYDAVPELIGGSADLTGSNLTRAPDAVDFQPPSTGLGDYSGRYIRFGVREHG
;
A
#
# COMPACT_ATOMS: atom_id res chain seq x y z
N MET A 1 -44.23 -1.20 12.00
CA MET A 1 -42.88 -0.56 11.97
C MET A 1 -42.55 0.11 10.64
N GLN A 2 -43.20 -0.30 9.56
CA GLN A 2 -42.99 0.30 8.23
C GLN A 2 -43.25 1.83 8.26
N GLY A 3 -42.32 2.62 7.69
CA GLY A 3 -42.43 4.07 7.63
C GLY A 3 -42.13 4.79 8.96
N THR A 4 -41.65 4.11 9.99
CA THR A 4 -41.29 4.68 11.28
C THR A 4 -39.81 4.49 11.62
N HIS A 5 -39.32 5.24 12.59
CA HIS A 5 -37.95 5.10 13.11
C HIS A 5 -37.78 3.96 14.13
N SER A 6 -38.84 3.18 14.41
CA SER A 6 -38.88 2.21 15.52
C SER A 6 -37.86 1.08 15.43
N VAL A 7 -37.25 0.88 14.26
CA VAL A 7 -36.19 -0.14 14.04
C VAL A 7 -34.77 0.45 14.07
N HIS A 8 -34.65 1.76 14.27
CA HIS A 8 -33.34 2.41 14.35
C HIS A 8 -32.66 2.03 15.68
N GLY A 9 -31.56 1.26 15.59
CA GLY A 9 -30.80 0.82 16.77
C GLY A 9 -31.49 -0.26 17.63
N ALA A 10 -32.64 -0.78 17.21
CA ALA A 10 -33.37 -1.86 17.88
C ALA A 10 -33.46 -3.10 16.99
N PRO A 11 -33.08 -4.30 17.47
CA PRO A 11 -33.22 -5.53 16.69
C PRO A 11 -34.68 -5.86 16.45
N LEU A 12 -34.99 -6.42 15.29
CA LEU A 12 -36.30 -7.00 15.01
C LEU A 12 -36.56 -8.21 15.95
N LYS A 13 -37.78 -8.34 16.43
CA LYS A 13 -38.20 -9.54 17.18
C LYS A 13 -38.39 -10.74 16.26
N ALA A 14 -38.41 -11.94 16.81
CA ALA A 14 -38.52 -13.18 16.01
C ALA A 14 -39.74 -13.18 15.07
N ASP A 15 -40.89 -12.75 15.56
CA ASP A 15 -42.11 -12.66 14.74
C ASP A 15 -42.02 -11.61 13.63
N ASP A 16 -41.34 -10.50 13.87
CA ASP A 16 -41.09 -9.47 12.86
C ASP A 16 -40.16 -10.01 11.75
N ILE A 17 -39.17 -10.81 12.11
CA ILE A 17 -38.26 -11.46 11.16
C ILE A 17 -39.00 -12.47 10.29
N VAL A 18 -39.90 -13.28 10.90
CA VAL A 18 -40.74 -14.23 10.15
C VAL A 18 -41.61 -13.50 9.14
N GLN A 19 -42.30 -12.43 9.58
CA GLN A 19 -43.14 -11.62 8.69
C GLN A 19 -42.34 -10.99 7.57
N LEU A 20 -41.17 -10.42 7.86
CA LEU A 20 -40.30 -9.81 6.88
C LEU A 20 -39.81 -10.82 5.83
N LYS A 21 -39.34 -11.99 6.28
CA LYS A 21 -38.89 -13.04 5.36
C LYS A 21 -40.03 -13.53 4.47
N THR A 22 -41.19 -13.77 5.04
CA THR A 22 -42.37 -14.18 4.28
C THR A 22 -42.80 -13.14 3.25
N HIS A 23 -42.78 -11.86 3.62
CA HIS A 23 -43.12 -10.75 2.71
C HIS A 23 -42.15 -10.64 1.55
N LEU A 24 -40.87 -10.94 1.80
CA LEU A 24 -39.79 -10.88 0.78
C LEU A 24 -39.68 -12.22 0.00
N GLY A 25 -40.49 -13.22 0.27
CA GLY A 25 -40.46 -14.51 -0.41
C GLY A 25 -39.33 -15.44 0.05
N PHE A 26 -38.73 -15.18 1.21
CA PHE A 26 -37.75 -16.06 1.81
C PHE A 26 -38.42 -17.12 2.72
N ASP A 27 -37.79 -18.27 2.87
CA ASP A 27 -38.17 -19.29 3.83
C ASP A 27 -37.84 -18.79 5.27
N PRO A 28 -38.86 -18.54 6.11
CA PRO A 28 -38.63 -18.01 7.47
C PRO A 28 -37.92 -18.99 8.40
N SER A 29 -37.93 -20.29 8.07
CA SER A 29 -37.26 -21.34 8.88
C SER A 29 -35.77 -21.41 8.66
N LYS A 30 -35.24 -20.79 7.59
CA LYS A 30 -33.85 -20.86 7.20
C LYS A 30 -33.12 -19.53 7.48
N SER A 31 -31.83 -19.61 7.81
CA SER A 31 -30.95 -18.45 8.01
C SER A 31 -29.72 -18.54 7.12
N PHE A 32 -29.21 -17.40 6.69
CA PHE A 32 -28.00 -17.28 5.86
C PHE A 32 -28.05 -18.10 4.56
N VAL A 33 -29.23 -18.17 3.94
CA VAL A 33 -29.43 -18.88 2.67
C VAL A 33 -28.96 -18.00 1.52
N VAL A 34 -28.05 -18.54 0.73
CA VAL A 34 -27.61 -17.95 -0.54
C VAL A 34 -28.04 -18.88 -1.66
N PRO A 35 -28.76 -18.38 -2.69
CA PRO A 35 -29.15 -19.20 -3.84
C PRO A 35 -27.95 -19.76 -4.62
N GLU A 36 -28.11 -20.95 -5.21
CA GLU A 36 -27.03 -21.64 -5.92
C GLU A 36 -26.52 -20.85 -7.16
N GLU A 37 -27.40 -20.09 -7.80
CA GLU A 37 -27.01 -19.21 -8.91
C GLU A 37 -26.01 -18.12 -8.47
N VAL A 38 -26.09 -17.66 -7.21
CA VAL A 38 -25.14 -16.70 -6.66
C VAL A 38 -23.77 -17.35 -6.44
N TYR A 39 -23.75 -18.57 -5.88
CA TYR A 39 -22.51 -19.32 -5.74
C TYR A 39 -21.85 -19.60 -7.10
N SER A 40 -22.64 -20.03 -8.07
CA SER A 40 -22.17 -20.30 -9.43
C SER A 40 -21.59 -19.04 -10.10
N TYR A 41 -22.25 -17.91 -9.92
CA TYR A 41 -21.76 -16.62 -10.42
C TYR A 41 -20.41 -16.24 -9.80
N TYR A 42 -20.31 -16.26 -8.48
CA TYR A 42 -19.05 -15.93 -7.80
C TYR A 42 -17.94 -16.95 -8.05
N LYS A 43 -18.28 -18.24 -8.25
CA LYS A 43 -17.29 -19.26 -8.62
C LYS A 43 -16.56 -18.90 -9.92
N SER A 44 -17.23 -18.29 -10.88
CA SER A 44 -16.60 -17.87 -12.14
C SER A 44 -15.44 -16.88 -11.93
N PHE A 45 -15.56 -16.00 -10.93
CA PHE A 45 -14.48 -15.08 -10.53
C PHE A 45 -13.35 -15.83 -9.83
N ALA A 46 -13.66 -16.80 -8.98
CA ALA A 46 -12.64 -17.62 -8.33
C ALA A 46 -11.83 -18.41 -9.37
N ASP A 47 -12.49 -19.01 -10.37
CA ASP A 47 -11.84 -19.76 -11.44
C ASP A 47 -10.93 -18.85 -12.31
N SER A 48 -11.40 -17.65 -12.66
CA SER A 48 -10.60 -16.66 -13.42
C SER A 48 -9.44 -16.10 -12.59
N GLY A 49 -9.66 -15.89 -11.30
CA GLY A 49 -8.63 -15.44 -10.35
C GLY A 49 -7.52 -16.50 -10.19
N ALA A 50 -7.89 -17.76 -10.02
CA ALA A 50 -6.94 -18.87 -9.94
C ALA A 50 -6.09 -19.00 -11.21
N ALA A 51 -6.70 -18.83 -12.38
CA ALA A 51 -5.98 -18.84 -13.66
C ALA A 51 -4.98 -17.65 -13.77
N ALA A 52 -5.38 -16.47 -13.34
CA ALA A 52 -4.52 -15.29 -13.33
C ALA A 52 -3.34 -15.46 -12.35
N GLU A 53 -3.59 -15.98 -11.15
CA GLU A 53 -2.56 -16.28 -10.15
C GLU A 53 -1.57 -17.34 -10.67
N ALA A 54 -2.05 -18.42 -11.27
CA ALA A 54 -1.19 -19.45 -11.85
C ALA A 54 -0.27 -18.87 -12.93
N LYS A 55 -0.81 -18.02 -13.80
CA LYS A 55 -0.02 -17.33 -14.84
C LYS A 55 1.04 -16.41 -14.23
N TRP A 56 0.67 -15.61 -13.24
CA TRP A 56 1.60 -14.74 -12.51
C TRP A 56 2.71 -15.54 -11.84
N SER A 57 2.35 -16.61 -11.12
CA SER A 57 3.31 -17.44 -10.40
C SER A 57 4.31 -18.12 -11.33
N ALA A 58 3.85 -18.60 -12.49
CA ALA A 58 4.72 -19.16 -13.50
C ALA A 58 5.70 -18.10 -14.07
N MET A 59 5.20 -16.91 -14.38
CA MET A 59 6.01 -15.80 -14.88
C MET A 59 7.04 -15.34 -13.82
N LEU A 60 6.66 -15.23 -12.55
CA LEU A 60 7.58 -14.86 -11.46
C LEU A 60 8.66 -15.92 -11.24
N LYS A 61 8.32 -17.20 -11.38
CA LYS A 61 9.28 -18.31 -11.31
C LYS A 61 10.30 -18.21 -12.43
N GLU A 62 9.84 -18.00 -13.65
CA GLU A 62 10.72 -17.85 -14.83
C GLU A 62 11.62 -16.61 -14.70
N TYR A 63 11.03 -15.46 -14.33
CA TYR A 63 11.77 -14.23 -14.08
C TYR A 63 12.87 -14.43 -13.02
N SER A 64 12.53 -15.07 -11.89
CA SER A 64 13.49 -15.34 -10.81
C SER A 64 14.61 -16.31 -11.22
N SER A 65 14.33 -17.20 -12.18
CA SER A 65 15.36 -18.09 -12.76
C SER A 65 16.30 -17.34 -13.69
N GLN A 66 15.76 -16.45 -14.50
CA GLN A 66 16.51 -15.66 -15.48
C GLN A 66 17.29 -14.50 -14.83
N TYR A 67 16.72 -13.90 -13.79
CA TYR A 67 17.27 -12.76 -13.05
C TYR A 67 17.23 -13.02 -11.54
N PRO A 68 18.14 -13.87 -10.99
CA PRO A 68 18.07 -14.32 -9.60
C PRO A 68 18.08 -13.17 -8.57
N GLU A 69 18.95 -12.19 -8.74
CA GLU A 69 19.07 -11.05 -7.81
C GLU A 69 17.83 -10.15 -7.84
N LEU A 70 17.35 -9.81 -9.04
CA LEU A 70 16.13 -8.99 -9.19
C LEU A 70 14.88 -9.75 -8.73
N GLY A 71 14.83 -11.06 -8.95
CA GLY A 71 13.75 -11.91 -8.47
C GLY A 71 13.71 -12.02 -6.95
N ALA A 72 14.88 -12.11 -6.30
CA ALA A 72 14.98 -12.09 -4.84
C ALA A 72 14.54 -10.75 -4.27
N GLU A 73 15.01 -9.65 -4.85
CA GLU A 73 14.66 -8.30 -4.45
C GLU A 73 13.15 -8.02 -4.61
N LEU A 74 12.54 -8.44 -5.73
CA LEU A 74 11.11 -8.31 -5.94
C LEU A 74 10.31 -9.07 -4.88
N LYS A 75 10.72 -10.31 -4.55
CA LYS A 75 10.07 -11.11 -3.51
C LYS A 75 10.20 -10.47 -2.14
N ARG A 76 11.38 -9.96 -1.78
CA ARG A 76 11.63 -9.22 -0.54
C ARG A 76 10.66 -8.04 -0.40
N ARG A 77 10.53 -7.23 -1.46
CA ARG A 77 9.64 -6.06 -1.47
C ARG A 77 8.16 -6.44 -1.36
N ILE A 78 7.73 -7.47 -2.08
CA ILE A 78 6.34 -7.97 -1.99
C ILE A 78 6.03 -8.51 -0.59
N ALA A 79 7.01 -9.15 0.06
CA ALA A 79 6.89 -9.63 1.44
C ALA A 79 6.89 -8.50 2.49
N GLY A 80 7.24 -7.26 2.10
CA GLY A 80 7.36 -6.13 3.02
C GLY A 80 8.60 -6.20 3.92
N GLU A 81 9.58 -7.01 3.53
CA GLU A 81 10.81 -7.17 4.29
C GLU A 81 11.78 -6.03 3.98
N LEU A 82 12.41 -5.49 5.01
CA LEU A 82 13.48 -4.50 4.88
C LEU A 82 14.80 -5.17 4.47
N PRO A 83 15.74 -4.42 3.86
CA PRO A 83 17.09 -4.92 3.63
C PRO A 83 17.73 -5.44 4.92
N ALA A 84 18.51 -6.52 4.80
CA ALA A 84 19.32 -7.00 5.91
C ALA A 84 20.30 -5.90 6.36
N ASP A 85 20.65 -5.91 7.64
CA ASP A 85 21.63 -4.96 8.23
C ASP A 85 21.26 -3.48 8.15
N LEU A 86 19.96 -3.14 7.97
CA LEU A 86 19.49 -1.76 7.87
C LEU A 86 19.99 -0.89 9.05
N GLU A 87 20.03 -1.43 10.26
CA GLU A 87 20.51 -0.70 11.43
C GLU A 87 22.00 -0.32 11.33
N SER A 88 22.82 -1.16 10.69
CA SER A 88 24.27 -0.96 10.57
C SER A 88 24.66 0.21 9.67
N ILE A 89 23.76 0.63 8.75
CA ILE A 89 24.01 1.73 7.83
C ILE A 89 23.61 3.10 8.40
N LEU A 90 22.84 3.10 9.48
CA LEU A 90 22.36 4.35 10.08
C LEU A 90 23.53 5.09 10.75
N PRO A 91 23.59 6.43 10.61
CA PRO A 91 24.61 7.22 11.26
C PRO A 91 24.43 7.20 12.79
N THR A 92 25.54 7.07 13.51
CA THR A 92 25.55 7.14 14.97
C THR A 92 26.02 8.53 15.38
N PHE A 93 25.27 9.16 16.30
CA PHE A 93 25.60 10.46 16.86
C PHE A 93 25.91 10.35 18.34
N THR A 94 26.89 11.12 18.83
CA THR A 94 27.35 11.13 20.21
C THR A 94 27.36 12.55 20.76
N ALA A 95 27.53 12.69 22.07
CA ALA A 95 27.69 13.99 22.72
C ALA A 95 28.96 14.76 22.32
N ALA A 96 29.93 14.05 21.68
CA ALA A 96 31.16 14.67 21.16
C ALA A 96 30.99 15.30 19.79
N ASP A 97 29.89 15.01 19.10
CA ASP A 97 29.62 15.55 17.76
C ASP A 97 29.18 17.01 17.87
N LYS A 98 29.50 17.78 16.83
CA LYS A 98 29.07 19.18 16.73
C LYS A 98 27.54 19.29 16.77
N ALA A 99 27.03 20.19 17.60
CA ALA A 99 25.62 20.51 17.62
C ALA A 99 25.14 21.05 16.27
N VAL A 100 24.12 20.44 15.71
CA VAL A 100 23.49 20.82 14.44
C VAL A 100 21.97 20.81 14.57
N ALA A 101 21.29 21.47 13.65
CA ALA A 101 19.83 21.42 13.62
C ALA A 101 19.34 19.98 13.36
N THR A 102 18.24 19.57 13.99
CA THR A 102 17.67 18.22 13.85
C THR A 102 17.36 17.82 12.41
N ARG A 103 16.97 18.79 11.56
CA ARG A 103 16.79 18.55 10.11
C ARG A 103 18.08 18.09 9.40
N LYS A 104 19.27 18.51 9.89
CA LYS A 104 20.55 18.04 9.35
C LYS A 104 20.86 16.60 9.76
N LEU A 105 20.46 16.20 10.97
CA LEU A 105 20.57 14.79 11.38
C LEU A 105 19.63 13.93 10.54
N SER A 106 18.40 14.39 10.33
CA SER A 106 17.42 13.73 9.45
C SER A 106 17.93 13.58 8.00
N GLU A 107 18.52 14.63 7.42
CA GLU A 107 19.15 14.59 6.08
C GLU A 107 20.22 13.49 6.00
N GLY A 108 21.06 13.38 7.04
CA GLY A 108 22.09 12.34 7.11
C GLY A 108 21.51 10.93 7.14
N VAL A 109 20.43 10.72 7.89
CA VAL A 109 19.71 9.44 7.93
C VAL A 109 19.04 9.15 6.58
N ILE A 110 18.31 10.11 6.02
CA ILE A 110 17.61 9.98 4.72
C ILE A 110 18.60 9.61 3.62
N SER A 111 19.78 10.23 3.58
CA SER A 111 20.80 9.93 2.58
C SER A 111 21.24 8.47 2.63
N LYS A 112 21.44 7.91 3.82
CA LYS A 112 21.79 6.50 4.00
C LYS A 112 20.65 5.54 3.63
N LEU A 113 19.43 5.89 4.06
CA LEU A 113 18.25 5.09 3.73
C LEU A 113 17.94 5.12 2.22
N TYR A 114 18.17 6.23 1.55
CA TYR A 114 17.90 6.36 0.11
C TYR A 114 18.73 5.38 -0.72
N ASP A 115 19.98 5.15 -0.32
CA ASP A 115 20.85 4.19 -0.98
C ASP A 115 20.49 2.73 -0.66
N ALA A 116 20.17 2.46 0.60
CA ALA A 116 19.96 1.09 1.07
C ALA A 116 18.53 0.56 0.86
N VAL A 117 17.55 1.45 0.75
CA VAL A 117 16.13 1.11 0.61
C VAL A 117 15.61 1.63 -0.73
N PRO A 118 15.76 0.86 -1.83
CA PRO A 118 15.38 1.30 -3.17
C PRO A 118 13.90 1.66 -3.33
N GLU A 119 13.02 1.12 -2.48
CA GLU A 119 11.60 1.43 -2.44
C GLU A 119 11.25 2.72 -1.69
N LEU A 120 12.22 3.35 -1.04
CA LEU A 120 11.98 4.62 -0.34
C LEU A 120 11.69 5.74 -1.34
N ILE A 121 10.49 6.30 -1.27
CA ILE A 121 10.04 7.46 -2.03
C ILE A 121 9.84 8.61 -1.05
N GLY A 122 10.31 9.79 -1.41
CA GLY A 122 10.16 10.99 -0.59
C GLY A 122 9.72 12.20 -1.38
N GLY A 123 9.52 13.30 -0.70
CA GLY A 123 9.15 14.55 -1.35
C GLY A 123 8.97 15.71 -0.37
N SER A 124 8.64 16.87 -0.91
CA SER A 124 8.31 18.05 -0.13
C SER A 124 7.32 18.95 -0.87
N ALA A 125 6.45 19.59 -0.09
CA ALA A 125 5.57 20.64 -0.55
C ALA A 125 6.35 21.96 -0.56
N ASP A 126 7.09 22.20 -1.64
CA ASP A 126 7.86 23.43 -2.00
C ASP A 126 8.95 23.88 -1.01
N LEU A 127 9.25 23.09 0.02
CA LEU A 127 10.21 23.41 1.08
C LEU A 127 11.44 22.50 1.11
N THR A 128 11.80 21.85 0.00
CA THR A 128 12.92 20.89 -0.08
C THR A 128 14.20 21.41 0.56
N GLY A 129 14.61 22.64 0.22
CA GLY A 129 15.84 23.25 0.75
C GLY A 129 15.78 23.61 2.24
N SER A 130 14.59 23.82 2.79
CA SER A 130 14.39 24.12 4.20
C SER A 130 14.21 22.86 5.06
N ASN A 131 13.51 21.86 4.52
CA ASN A 131 13.22 20.60 5.22
C ASN A 131 14.36 19.60 5.13
N LEU A 132 15.23 19.73 4.12
CA LEU A 132 16.36 18.82 3.86
C LEU A 132 15.91 17.34 3.69
N THR A 133 14.82 17.15 2.95
CA THR A 133 14.20 15.84 2.75
C THR A 133 14.68 15.11 1.50
N ARG A 134 15.57 15.72 0.72
CA ARG A 134 16.10 15.15 -0.52
C ARG A 134 17.53 14.63 -0.32
N ALA A 135 17.75 13.35 -0.58
CA ALA A 135 19.10 12.80 -0.64
C ALA A 135 19.91 13.49 -1.76
N PRO A 136 21.24 13.68 -1.59
CA PRO A 136 22.06 14.42 -2.54
C PRO A 136 21.95 13.90 -3.99
N ASP A 137 21.98 12.59 -4.16
CA ASP A 137 21.95 11.92 -5.47
C ASP A 137 20.55 11.51 -5.93
N ALA A 138 19.51 11.96 -5.21
CA ALA A 138 18.14 11.65 -5.58
C ALA A 138 17.77 12.25 -6.93
N VAL A 139 17.13 11.44 -7.78
CA VAL A 139 16.52 11.88 -9.03
C VAL A 139 15.07 12.29 -8.75
N ASP A 140 14.66 13.43 -9.27
CA ASP A 140 13.28 13.90 -9.17
C ASP A 140 12.39 13.05 -10.10
N PHE A 141 11.23 12.61 -9.60
CA PHE A 141 10.22 11.96 -10.42
C PHE A 141 9.52 12.98 -11.31
N GLN A 142 9.99 13.09 -12.53
CA GLN A 142 9.56 14.11 -13.50
C GLN A 142 9.50 13.49 -14.91
N PRO A 143 8.68 14.02 -15.83
CA PRO A 143 8.79 13.67 -17.22
C PRO A 143 10.20 14.02 -17.76
N PRO A 144 10.89 13.10 -18.48
CA PRO A 144 12.23 13.36 -19.01
C PRO A 144 12.31 14.62 -19.88
N SER A 145 11.21 15.01 -20.50
CA SER A 145 11.11 16.22 -21.32
C SER A 145 11.36 17.53 -20.57
N THR A 146 11.30 17.52 -19.23
CA THR A 146 11.57 18.70 -18.39
C THR A 146 13.08 18.95 -18.21
N GLY A 147 13.91 17.92 -18.41
CA GLY A 147 15.34 17.96 -18.07
C GLY A 147 15.66 18.02 -16.58
N LEU A 148 14.65 17.87 -15.70
CA LEU A 148 14.79 17.97 -14.24
C LEU A 148 14.84 16.60 -13.53
N GLY A 149 14.53 15.53 -14.23
CA GLY A 149 14.51 14.17 -13.71
C GLY A 149 13.94 13.20 -14.73
N ASP A 150 13.53 12.03 -14.26
CA ASP A 150 12.89 11.00 -15.07
C ASP A 150 11.93 10.14 -14.24
N TYR A 151 11.29 9.14 -14.87
CA TYR A 151 10.34 8.25 -14.21
C TYR A 151 10.98 7.18 -13.30
N SER A 152 12.30 7.10 -13.24
CA SER A 152 13.02 6.31 -12.23
C SER A 152 13.23 7.08 -10.92
N GLY A 153 12.94 8.39 -10.92
CA GLY A 153 13.10 9.27 -9.77
C GLY A 153 12.27 8.83 -8.58
N ARG A 154 12.83 9.00 -7.39
CA ARG A 154 12.21 8.65 -6.12
C ARG A 154 11.96 9.87 -5.23
N TYR A 155 12.13 11.07 -5.77
CA TYR A 155 11.82 12.31 -5.07
C TYR A 155 10.72 13.08 -5.81
N ILE A 156 9.65 13.45 -5.08
CA ILE A 156 8.48 14.11 -5.64
C ILE A 156 8.41 15.56 -5.13
N ARG A 157 8.32 16.51 -6.06
CA ARG A 157 8.04 17.90 -5.74
C ARG A 157 6.55 18.15 -5.83
N PHE A 158 5.91 18.24 -4.68
CA PHE A 158 4.44 18.38 -4.62
C PHE A 158 3.96 19.80 -4.93
N GLY A 159 4.86 20.81 -4.98
CA GLY A 159 4.47 22.21 -5.06
C GLY A 159 3.83 22.69 -3.75
N VAL A 160 3.09 23.81 -3.81
CA VAL A 160 2.38 24.36 -2.64
C VAL A 160 1.16 23.49 -2.32
N ARG A 161 1.36 22.44 -1.53
CA ARG A 161 0.36 21.42 -1.18
C ARG A 161 0.40 20.99 0.28
N GLU A 162 0.72 21.89 1.18
CA GLU A 162 0.84 21.56 2.60
C GLU A 162 -0.49 21.06 3.20
N HIS A 163 -1.60 21.42 2.60
CA HIS A 163 -2.95 21.03 3.03
C HIS A 163 -3.70 20.16 1.99
N GLY A 164 -2.99 19.60 1.02
CA GLY A 164 -3.58 18.82 -0.08
C GLY A 164 -3.44 17.31 0.05
#